data_6534940f0c8bc4c1f744d57048cbdfb9
#
_entry.id   6534940f0c8bc4c1f744d57048cbdfb9
#
_cell.length_a   1.000
_cell.length_b   1.000
_cell.length_c   1.000
_cell.angle_alpha   90.00
_cell.angle_beta   90.00
_cell.angle_gamma   90.00
#
_symmetry.space_group_name_H-M   'P 1'
#
loop_
_entity.id
_entity.type
_entity.pdbx_description
1 polymer ?
#
loop_
_entity_poly.entity_id
_entity_poly.type
_entity_poly.pdbx_seq_one_letter_code
_entity_poly.pdbx_strand_id
1 'polypeptide(L)'
;MKKTSLSSVLMITLAGTLAVAGCKKKEETAPPPMESTPAPAPMSEPAPPPAAAPAVSVTSVTVGTTAAADKSVAPVAMIGGKDKIIVSVKTDGAATNATLGVKLTYQDGQVAGEQTATLTATGAETTNVEFSKASAWPAGKYRADVTLDGQPAGTTQEFEVK
;
A
#
# COMPACT_ATOMS: atom_id res chain seq x y z
N MET A 1 -20.72 -35.25 11.82
CA MET A 1 -19.54 -35.44 12.66
C MET A 1 -19.00 -34.10 13.06
N LYS A 2 -19.20 -33.74 14.32
CA LYS A 2 -18.75 -32.48 14.92
C LYS A 2 -17.27 -32.60 15.27
N LYS A 3 -16.46 -31.60 14.89
CA LYS A 3 -15.15 -31.37 15.52
C LYS A 3 -15.06 -29.89 15.89
N THR A 4 -15.33 -29.65 17.13
CA THR A 4 -15.03 -28.42 17.86
C THR A 4 -13.54 -28.43 18.21
N SER A 5 -12.80 -27.39 17.85
CA SER A 5 -11.45 -27.16 18.36
C SER A 5 -11.50 -25.93 19.28
N LEU A 6 -11.24 -26.19 20.54
CA LEU A 6 -11.11 -25.17 21.59
C LEU A 6 -9.78 -24.46 21.44
N SER A 7 -9.87 -23.15 21.51
CA SER A 7 -8.75 -22.25 21.57
C SER A 7 -8.26 -22.02 22.98
N SER A 8 -6.97 -21.98 23.14
CA SER A 8 -6.28 -21.64 24.39
C SER A 8 -6.08 -20.14 24.49
N VAL A 9 -6.67 -19.56 25.51
CA VAL A 9 -6.38 -18.23 26.00
C VAL A 9 -5.13 -18.31 26.86
N LEU A 10 -4.09 -17.58 26.50
CA LEU A 10 -2.90 -17.42 27.34
C LEU A 10 -2.87 -15.98 27.88
N MET A 11 -3.30 -15.83 29.13
CA MET A 11 -3.07 -14.63 29.94
C MET A 11 -1.66 -14.65 30.52
N ILE A 12 -0.90 -13.63 30.24
CA ILE A 12 0.35 -13.36 30.94
C ILE A 12 0.21 -12.02 31.65
N THR A 13 0.02 -12.08 32.97
CA THR A 13 0.13 -10.94 33.88
C THR A 13 1.55 -10.87 34.37
N LEU A 14 2.22 -9.75 34.14
CA LEU A 14 3.52 -9.46 34.74
C LEU A 14 3.39 -8.20 35.60
N ALA A 15 3.34 -8.40 36.91
CA ALA A 15 3.44 -7.35 37.93
C ALA A 15 4.90 -7.12 38.26
N GLY A 16 5.41 -5.94 38.03
CA GLY A 16 6.76 -5.51 38.43
C GLY A 16 6.69 -4.35 39.40
N THR A 17 7.05 -4.59 40.64
CA THR A 17 7.14 -3.61 41.75
C THR A 17 8.42 -2.80 41.65
N LEU A 18 8.31 -1.48 41.68
CA LEU A 18 9.43 -0.56 41.88
C LEU A 18 9.56 -0.25 43.37
N ALA A 19 10.73 -0.48 43.91
CA ALA A 19 11.14 0.04 45.19
C ALA A 19 12.00 1.28 44.99
N VAL A 20 11.59 2.35 45.63
CA VAL A 20 12.31 3.61 45.75
C VAL A 20 12.91 3.69 47.13
N ALA A 21 14.21 3.93 47.26
CA ALA A 21 14.87 4.50 48.42
C ALA A 21 16.27 4.97 47.94
N GLY A 22 16.74 6.08 48.26
CA GLY A 22 16.79 6.93 49.35
C GLY A 22 17.72 8.09 49.09
N CYS A 23 17.38 9.18 49.69
CA CYS A 23 18.17 10.39 49.83
C CYS A 23 19.50 10.19 50.53
N LYS A 24 20.56 10.85 50.06
CA LYS A 24 21.50 11.50 50.99
C LYS A 24 22.15 12.71 50.33
N LYS A 25 21.79 13.84 50.87
CA LYS A 25 22.41 15.14 50.77
C LYS A 25 23.86 15.08 51.27
N LYS A 26 24.82 15.52 50.46
CA LYS A 26 26.08 16.02 50.93
C LYS A 26 26.46 17.23 50.12
N GLU A 27 26.42 18.34 50.78
CA GLU A 27 26.92 19.64 50.41
C GLU A 27 28.45 19.59 50.49
N GLU A 28 29.14 19.93 49.41
CA GLU A 28 30.51 20.48 49.52
C GLU A 28 30.93 21.13 48.17
N THR A 29 31.16 22.40 48.31
CA THR A 29 32.20 23.24 47.67
C THR A 29 32.29 23.25 46.15
N ALA A 30 31.87 24.37 45.58
CA ALA A 30 32.06 24.74 44.19
C ALA A 30 33.55 24.95 43.81
N PRO A 31 34.02 24.38 42.73
CA PRO A 31 35.15 24.91 41.97
C PRO A 31 34.65 25.87 40.86
N PRO A 32 35.50 26.76 40.39
CA PRO A 32 35.13 27.87 39.51
C PRO A 32 34.62 27.42 38.13
N PRO A 33 33.84 28.26 37.43
CA PRO A 33 33.23 27.91 36.18
C PRO A 33 34.31 27.67 35.12
N MET A 34 34.41 26.43 34.66
CA MET A 34 35.07 26.11 33.39
C MET A 34 34.11 26.49 32.28
N GLU A 35 34.59 27.39 31.45
CA GLU A 35 34.01 27.79 30.21
C GLU A 35 33.63 26.55 29.39
N SER A 36 32.34 26.27 29.30
CA SER A 36 31.83 25.15 28.50
C SER A 36 31.99 25.51 27.02
N THR A 37 32.99 24.90 26.41
CA THR A 37 33.09 24.82 24.94
C THR A 37 31.77 24.28 24.42
N PRO A 38 31.07 24.95 23.45
CA PRO A 38 29.86 24.41 22.87
C PRO A 38 30.17 23.05 22.24
N ALA A 39 29.46 22.02 22.63
CA ALA A 39 29.50 20.74 21.95
C ALA A 39 29.14 20.96 20.49
N PRO A 40 29.87 20.35 19.54
CA PRO A 40 29.48 20.42 18.13
C PRO A 40 28.07 19.87 17.99
N ALA A 41 27.19 20.65 17.35
CA ALA A 41 25.85 20.22 17.03
C ALA A 41 25.93 18.88 16.27
N PRO A 42 25.06 17.91 16.57
CA PRO A 42 25.00 16.68 15.79
C PRO A 42 24.79 17.05 14.33
N MET A 43 25.73 16.68 13.48
CA MET A 43 25.57 16.77 12.04
C MET A 43 24.32 15.98 11.69
N SER A 44 23.30 16.66 11.20
CA SER A 44 22.14 16.01 10.60
C SER A 44 22.67 15.14 9.47
N GLU A 45 22.49 13.85 9.60
CA GLU A 45 22.75 12.88 8.53
C GLU A 45 21.99 13.34 7.28
N PRO A 46 22.64 13.45 6.11
CA PRO A 46 21.95 13.87 4.90
C PRO A 46 20.77 12.95 4.66
N ALA A 47 19.57 13.52 4.53
CA ALA A 47 18.39 12.76 4.15
C ALA A 47 18.71 11.93 2.89
N PRO A 48 18.30 10.63 2.84
CA PRO A 48 18.52 9.83 1.65
C PRO A 48 17.94 10.55 0.44
N PRO A 49 18.63 10.51 -0.72
CA PRO A 49 18.13 11.18 -1.91
C PRO A 49 16.72 10.65 -2.22
N PRO A 50 15.78 11.52 -2.66
CA PRO A 50 14.46 11.08 -3.05
C PRO A 50 14.61 9.98 -4.09
N ALA A 51 13.89 8.87 -3.88
CA ALA A 51 13.85 7.78 -4.83
C ALA A 51 13.52 8.37 -6.21
N ALA A 52 14.33 8.05 -7.21
CA ALA A 52 14.13 8.52 -8.57
C ALA A 52 12.70 8.15 -8.99
N ALA A 53 11.91 9.13 -9.41
CA ALA A 53 10.57 8.88 -9.91
C ALA A 53 10.66 7.85 -11.05
N PRO A 54 9.73 6.88 -11.11
CA PRO A 54 9.74 5.89 -12.18
C PRO A 54 9.75 6.61 -13.54
N ALA A 55 10.60 6.16 -14.43
CA ALA A 55 10.70 6.74 -15.76
C ALA A 55 9.43 6.48 -16.61
N VAL A 56 8.55 5.60 -16.13
CA VAL A 56 7.24 5.30 -16.69
C VAL A 56 6.14 5.94 -15.85
N SER A 57 5.09 6.41 -16.50
CA SER A 57 3.92 7.02 -15.86
C SER A 57 2.63 6.35 -16.30
N VAL A 58 1.63 6.32 -15.42
CA VAL A 58 0.28 5.86 -15.76
C VAL A 58 -0.48 7.02 -16.40
N THR A 59 -0.92 6.83 -17.65
CA THR A 59 -1.62 7.87 -18.41
C THR A 59 -3.14 7.70 -18.36
N SER A 60 -3.63 6.47 -18.21
CA SER A 60 -5.07 6.18 -18.13
C SER A 60 -5.31 4.85 -17.41
N VAL A 61 -6.41 4.81 -16.65
CA VAL A 61 -6.94 3.59 -16.03
C VAL A 61 -8.38 3.42 -16.48
N THR A 62 -8.76 2.23 -16.92
CA THR A 62 -10.12 1.91 -17.37
C THR A 62 -10.55 0.58 -16.77
N VAL A 63 -11.80 0.50 -16.31
CA VAL A 63 -12.39 -0.73 -15.76
C VAL A 63 -13.50 -1.22 -16.69
N GLY A 64 -13.50 -2.51 -16.97
CA GLY A 64 -14.51 -3.16 -17.80
C GLY A 64 -14.52 -4.66 -17.63
N THR A 65 -15.23 -5.35 -18.53
CA THR A 65 -15.42 -6.82 -18.46
C THR A 65 -14.81 -7.56 -19.67
N THR A 66 -14.48 -6.84 -20.72
CA THR A 66 -13.97 -7.42 -21.96
C THR A 66 -12.80 -6.59 -22.48
N ALA A 67 -11.72 -7.26 -22.81
CA ALA A 67 -10.58 -6.67 -23.51
C ALA A 67 -10.65 -7.00 -25.00
N ALA A 68 -10.40 -6.01 -25.84
CA ALA A 68 -10.27 -6.17 -27.28
C ALA A 68 -8.89 -6.75 -27.64
N ALA A 69 -8.67 -7.07 -28.92
CA ALA A 69 -7.42 -7.65 -29.40
C ALA A 69 -6.20 -6.70 -29.23
N ASP A 70 -6.43 -5.40 -29.23
CA ASP A 70 -5.45 -4.34 -28.96
C ASP A 70 -5.25 -4.06 -27.46
N LYS A 71 -5.78 -4.92 -26.58
CA LYS A 71 -5.80 -4.78 -25.13
C LYS A 71 -6.63 -3.60 -24.62
N SER A 72 -7.33 -2.87 -25.47
CA SER A 72 -8.23 -1.82 -25.01
C SER A 72 -9.44 -2.41 -24.30
N VAL A 73 -9.91 -1.73 -23.27
CA VAL A 73 -11.08 -2.13 -22.47
C VAL A 73 -12.11 -1.02 -22.55
N ALA A 74 -13.32 -1.37 -22.94
CA ALA A 74 -14.43 -0.42 -22.91
C ALA A 74 -14.82 -0.13 -21.45
N PRO A 75 -14.93 1.15 -21.05
CA PRO A 75 -15.30 1.49 -19.69
C PRO A 75 -16.73 1.04 -19.39
N VAL A 76 -16.91 0.35 -18.27
CA VAL A 76 -18.22 -0.13 -17.82
C VAL A 76 -18.43 0.35 -16.38
N ALA A 77 -19.49 1.14 -16.19
CA ALA A 77 -19.84 1.65 -14.86
C ALA A 77 -20.57 0.60 -14.00
N MET A 78 -21.17 -0.41 -14.62
CA MET A 78 -21.92 -1.48 -13.95
C MET A 78 -21.49 -2.86 -14.47
N ILE A 79 -21.09 -3.73 -13.56
CA ILE A 79 -20.56 -5.06 -13.84
C ILE A 79 -21.44 -6.11 -13.18
N GLY A 80 -21.69 -7.23 -13.85
CA GLY A 80 -22.43 -8.35 -13.26
C GLY A 80 -21.61 -9.07 -12.19
N GLY A 81 -22.27 -9.54 -11.14
CA GLY A 81 -21.58 -10.19 -10.01
C GLY A 81 -20.80 -11.46 -10.36
N LYS A 82 -21.03 -12.06 -11.52
CA LYS A 82 -20.28 -13.23 -12.01
C LYS A 82 -19.27 -12.91 -13.10
N ASP A 83 -19.25 -11.67 -13.55
CA ASP A 83 -18.35 -11.25 -14.61
C ASP A 83 -16.93 -11.08 -14.07
N LYS A 84 -15.95 -11.26 -14.93
CA LYS A 84 -14.59 -10.89 -14.62
C LYS A 84 -14.45 -9.38 -14.70
N ILE A 85 -13.65 -8.83 -13.80
CA ILE A 85 -13.30 -7.42 -13.77
C ILE A 85 -11.92 -7.27 -14.41
N ILE A 86 -11.80 -6.44 -15.42
CA ILE A 86 -10.55 -6.14 -16.09
C ILE A 86 -10.21 -4.69 -15.83
N VAL A 87 -9.06 -4.46 -15.23
CA VAL A 87 -8.49 -3.13 -15.06
C VAL A 87 -7.39 -2.95 -16.10
N SER A 88 -7.66 -2.10 -17.08
CA SER A 88 -6.72 -1.74 -18.14
C SER A 88 -5.95 -0.50 -17.75
N VAL A 89 -4.64 -0.61 -17.69
CA VAL A 89 -3.74 0.48 -17.33
C VAL A 89 -2.89 0.84 -18.55
N LYS A 90 -3.04 2.08 -19.01
CA LYS A 90 -2.16 2.64 -20.03
C LYS A 90 -0.99 3.35 -19.36
N THR A 91 0.20 3.02 -19.80
CA THR A 91 1.44 3.62 -19.35
C THR A 91 2.19 4.24 -20.51
N ASP A 92 3.02 5.23 -20.23
CA ASP A 92 3.94 5.84 -21.18
C ASP A 92 5.29 6.07 -20.52
N GLY A 93 6.36 5.82 -21.27
CA GLY A 93 7.73 5.91 -20.79
C GLY A 93 8.46 4.57 -20.82
N ALA A 94 9.68 4.56 -20.31
CA ALA A 94 10.52 3.37 -20.27
C ALA A 94 10.59 2.81 -18.84
N ALA A 95 10.36 1.52 -18.70
CA ALA A 95 10.54 0.80 -17.46
C ALA A 95 11.10 -0.59 -17.70
N THR A 96 12.01 -1.01 -16.86
CA THR A 96 12.49 -2.38 -16.81
C THR A 96 12.16 -2.94 -15.44
N ASN A 97 11.26 -3.95 -15.41
CA ASN A 97 10.80 -4.61 -14.19
C ASN A 97 10.08 -3.69 -13.17
N ALA A 98 9.37 -2.65 -13.63
CA ALA A 98 8.50 -1.88 -12.75
C ALA A 98 7.33 -2.75 -12.26
N THR A 99 6.90 -2.55 -11.03
CA THR A 99 5.80 -3.31 -10.44
C THR A 99 4.50 -2.51 -10.53
N LEU A 100 3.58 -2.99 -11.36
CA LEU A 100 2.22 -2.46 -11.45
C LEU A 100 1.33 -3.20 -10.46
N GLY A 101 0.84 -2.53 -9.44
CA GLY A 101 -0.14 -3.06 -8.50
C GLY A 101 -1.54 -2.54 -8.82
N VAL A 102 -2.54 -3.39 -8.74
CA VAL A 102 -3.96 -3.02 -8.86
C VAL A 102 -4.71 -3.60 -7.68
N LYS A 103 -5.42 -2.74 -6.97
CA LYS A 103 -6.22 -3.10 -5.80
C LYS A 103 -7.68 -2.70 -6.00
N LEU A 104 -8.56 -3.66 -5.80
CA LEU A 104 -10.01 -3.44 -5.75
C LEU A 104 -10.47 -3.32 -4.31
N THR A 105 -11.08 -2.21 -3.96
CA THR A 105 -11.62 -1.94 -2.64
C THR A 105 -13.15 -1.85 -2.71
N TYR A 106 -13.83 -2.57 -1.83
CA TYR A 106 -15.28 -2.51 -1.70
C TYR A 106 -15.70 -1.27 -0.90
N GLN A 107 -16.95 -0.87 -1.02
CA GLN A 107 -17.50 0.35 -0.39
C GLN A 107 -17.30 0.46 1.13
N ASP A 108 -17.10 -0.66 1.82
CA ASP A 108 -16.80 -0.72 3.26
C ASP A 108 -15.31 -0.57 3.60
N GLY A 109 -14.46 -0.36 2.59
CA GLY A 109 -13.02 -0.25 2.75
C GLY A 109 -12.26 -1.58 2.72
N GLN A 110 -12.95 -2.71 2.60
CA GLN A 110 -12.29 -4.01 2.51
C GLN A 110 -11.67 -4.24 1.13
N VAL A 111 -10.50 -4.87 1.11
CA VAL A 111 -9.84 -5.29 -0.13
C VAL A 111 -10.60 -6.46 -0.74
N ALA A 112 -11.24 -6.24 -1.86
CA ALA A 112 -11.99 -7.25 -2.59
C ALA A 112 -11.10 -8.12 -3.47
N GLY A 113 -9.98 -7.56 -3.96
CA GLY A 113 -8.96 -8.24 -4.73
C GLY A 113 -7.72 -7.37 -4.90
N GLU A 114 -6.57 -8.00 -5.00
CA GLU A 114 -5.31 -7.33 -5.26
C GLU A 114 -4.47 -8.20 -6.18
N GLN A 115 -3.85 -7.59 -7.18
CA GLN A 115 -2.94 -8.25 -8.10
C GLN A 115 -1.78 -7.34 -8.48
N THR A 116 -0.66 -7.97 -8.80
CA THR A 116 0.53 -7.29 -9.30
C THR A 116 0.94 -7.86 -10.63
N ALA A 117 1.46 -7.02 -11.50
CA ALA A 117 2.04 -7.39 -12.78
C ALA A 117 3.40 -6.72 -12.94
N THR A 118 4.35 -7.43 -13.53
CA THR A 118 5.62 -6.81 -13.89
C THR A 118 5.48 -6.09 -15.21
N LEU A 119 5.86 -4.82 -15.23
CA LEU A 119 5.83 -3.96 -16.40
C LEU A 119 7.23 -3.83 -16.99
N THR A 120 7.36 -4.16 -18.26
CA THR A 120 8.55 -3.87 -19.07
C THR A 120 8.10 -3.09 -20.28
N ALA A 121 8.27 -1.78 -20.24
CA ALA A 121 7.80 -0.87 -21.27
C ALA A 121 8.97 -0.10 -21.89
N THR A 122 8.89 0.15 -23.19
CA THR A 122 9.83 1.02 -23.93
C THR A 122 9.12 2.21 -24.58
N GLY A 123 7.92 2.52 -24.11
CA GLY A 123 7.04 3.57 -24.61
C GLY A 123 5.60 3.35 -24.14
N ALA A 124 4.64 3.85 -24.93
CA ALA A 124 3.23 3.67 -24.60
C ALA A 124 2.82 2.19 -24.67
N GLU A 125 2.33 1.65 -23.55
CA GLU A 125 1.87 0.28 -23.43
C GLU A 125 0.53 0.20 -22.68
N THR A 126 -0.23 -0.89 -22.95
CA THR A 126 -1.47 -1.21 -22.25
C THR A 126 -1.33 -2.55 -21.56
N THR A 127 -1.47 -2.56 -20.24
CA THR A 127 -1.44 -3.76 -19.41
C THR A 127 -2.81 -4.00 -18.80
N ASN A 128 -3.34 -5.20 -19.00
CA ASN A 128 -4.62 -5.62 -18.43
C ASN A 128 -4.39 -6.52 -17.23
N VAL A 129 -5.03 -6.17 -16.12
CA VAL A 129 -5.05 -6.97 -14.90
C VAL A 129 -6.47 -7.50 -14.71
N GLU A 130 -6.61 -8.83 -14.73
CA GLU A 130 -7.91 -9.50 -14.64
C GLU A 130 -8.16 -10.02 -13.24
N PHE A 131 -9.34 -9.73 -12.73
CA PHE A 131 -9.83 -10.26 -11.45
C PHE A 131 -11.01 -11.19 -11.71
N SER A 132 -10.91 -12.40 -11.20
CA SER A 132 -11.99 -13.38 -11.25
C SER A 132 -12.15 -14.06 -9.90
N LYS A 133 -13.37 -14.40 -9.54
CA LYS A 133 -13.69 -15.13 -8.32
C LYS A 133 -14.52 -16.37 -8.66
N ALA A 134 -14.33 -17.45 -7.89
CA ALA A 134 -15.18 -18.63 -7.98
C ALA A 134 -16.61 -18.35 -7.47
N SER A 135 -16.74 -17.42 -6.52
CA SER A 135 -18.04 -16.90 -6.04
C SER A 135 -18.37 -15.59 -6.72
N ALA A 136 -19.65 -15.23 -6.75
CA ALA A 136 -20.04 -13.92 -7.25
C ALA A 136 -19.40 -12.78 -6.42
N TRP A 137 -19.13 -11.66 -7.07
CA TRP A 137 -18.76 -10.43 -6.41
C TRP A 137 -19.98 -9.90 -5.63
N PRO A 138 -19.82 -9.47 -4.38
CA PRO A 138 -20.89 -8.78 -3.67
C PRO A 138 -21.40 -7.57 -4.45
N ALA A 139 -22.72 -7.38 -4.49
CA ALA A 139 -23.29 -6.20 -5.10
C ALA A 139 -22.94 -4.94 -4.30
N GLY A 140 -22.60 -3.86 -4.98
CA GLY A 140 -22.22 -2.60 -4.35
C GLY A 140 -21.15 -1.83 -5.11
N LYS A 141 -20.66 -0.75 -4.51
CA LYS A 141 -19.66 0.11 -5.13
C LYS A 141 -18.25 -0.42 -4.86
N TYR A 142 -17.44 -0.34 -5.89
CA TYR A 142 -16.04 -0.72 -5.87
C TYR A 142 -15.16 0.43 -6.36
N ARG A 143 -13.94 0.41 -5.90
CA ARG A 143 -12.90 1.33 -6.32
C ARG A 143 -11.67 0.56 -6.75
N ALA A 144 -11.13 0.88 -7.91
CA ALA A 144 -9.87 0.36 -8.42
C ALA A 144 -8.78 1.41 -8.24
N ASP A 145 -7.80 1.09 -7.42
CA ASP A 145 -6.61 1.90 -7.19
C ASP A 145 -5.41 1.23 -7.87
N VAL A 146 -4.60 2.03 -8.55
CA VAL A 146 -3.40 1.57 -9.24
C VAL A 146 -2.17 2.14 -8.56
N THR A 147 -1.15 1.31 -8.41
CA THR A 147 0.16 1.69 -7.89
C THR A 147 1.26 1.31 -8.88
N LEU A 148 2.30 2.10 -8.95
CA LEU A 148 3.51 1.82 -9.71
C LEU A 148 4.70 1.87 -8.76
N ASP A 149 5.43 0.76 -8.66
CA ASP A 149 6.52 0.59 -7.69
C ASP A 149 6.12 0.95 -6.25
N GLY A 150 4.86 0.60 -5.88
CA GLY A 150 4.31 0.87 -4.57
C GLY A 150 3.79 2.30 -4.37
N GLN A 151 3.95 3.19 -5.34
CA GLN A 151 3.42 4.55 -5.28
C GLN A 151 2.07 4.64 -6.01
N PRO A 152 1.08 5.37 -5.46
CA PRO A 152 -0.18 5.60 -6.15
C PRO A 152 0.06 6.23 -7.53
N ALA A 153 -0.56 5.66 -8.56
CA ALA A 153 -0.37 6.08 -9.94
C ALA A 153 -1.68 6.04 -10.72
N GLY A 154 -1.89 7.04 -11.54
CA GLY A 154 -3.11 7.17 -12.33
C GLY A 154 -4.32 7.64 -11.53
N THR A 155 -5.48 7.60 -12.15
CA THR A 155 -6.75 8.02 -11.55
C THR A 155 -7.49 6.81 -11.00
N THR A 156 -7.92 6.88 -9.74
CA THR A 156 -8.83 5.89 -9.15
C THR A 156 -10.10 5.78 -9.97
N GLN A 157 -10.54 4.57 -10.28
CA GLN A 157 -11.78 4.31 -11.01
C GLN A 157 -12.83 3.72 -10.09
N GLU A 158 -14.03 4.26 -10.14
CA GLU A 158 -15.19 3.74 -9.40
C GLU A 158 -16.13 3.03 -10.36
N PHE A 159 -16.69 1.91 -9.91
CA PHE A 159 -17.68 1.13 -10.64
C PHE A 159 -18.61 0.42 -9.66
N GLU A 160 -19.75 -0.10 -10.17
CA GLU A 160 -20.75 -0.80 -9.37
C GLU A 160 -20.91 -2.23 -9.86
N VAL A 161 -21.06 -3.15 -8.90
CA VAL A 161 -21.41 -4.55 -9.17
C VAL A 161 -22.87 -4.80 -8.79
N LYS A 162 -23.61 -5.51 -9.66
CA LYS A 162 -25.01 -5.90 -9.45
C LYS A 162 -25.19 -7.38 -9.26
#